data_099deadffe7c297355a915be85a29487
#
_entry.id   099deadffe7c297355a915be85a29487
#
_cell.length_a   1.000
_cell.length_b   1.000
_cell.length_c   1.000
_cell.angle_alpha   90.00
_cell.angle_beta   90.00
_cell.angle_gamma   90.00
#
_symmetry.space_group_name_H-M   'P 1'
#
loop_
_entity.id
_entity.type
_entity.pdbx_description
1 polymer ?
#
loop_
_entity_poly.entity_id
_entity_poly.type
_entity_poly.pdbx_seq_one_letter_code
_entity_poly.pdbx_strand_id
1 'polypeptide(L)'
;MDLLKNERLDYVNDSLSLIQKTDGLTFGTDALLLAGYVRGKSKSGLEIGGGTGIISMLLLTRGKVERIDTVEVQKEYAELIERNIALNGLDGKMKSVHADVRTLKKSEEYDIVFSNPPYMKADSGKQNENDSKCAARHEMNGDIQELIASGVGLLKWGGTLACVYRQDRLIDILSAMRDAGAEPKRLTLVHASATSKPSMVLIEAKKGGKSGINVTRPLIIYKSGTSGEYSDDMNFIMENGSFHADFYK
;
A
#
# COMPACT_ATOMS: atom_id res chain seq x y z
N MET A 1 13.47 18.07 -15.35
CA MET A 1 12.09 17.59 -15.64
C MET A 1 11.13 18.67 -15.16
N ASP A 2 10.26 19.15 -16.04
CA ASP A 2 9.37 20.28 -15.69
C ASP A 2 8.14 19.75 -14.96
N LEU A 3 7.75 20.45 -13.89
CA LEU A 3 6.52 20.19 -13.16
C LEU A 3 5.32 20.81 -13.91
N LEU A 4 4.20 20.12 -13.94
CA LEU A 4 2.95 20.67 -14.43
C LEU A 4 2.37 21.67 -13.41
N LYS A 5 1.46 22.54 -13.86
CA LYS A 5 0.89 23.64 -13.04
C LYS A 5 0.25 23.16 -11.73
N ASN A 6 -0.28 21.93 -11.70
CA ASN A 6 -0.94 21.30 -10.54
C ASN A 6 -0.07 20.25 -9.87
N GLU A 7 1.26 20.37 -9.98
CA GLU A 7 2.21 19.43 -9.38
C GLU A 7 3.17 20.14 -8.43
N ARG A 8 3.71 19.37 -7.50
CA ARG A 8 4.79 19.76 -6.61
C ARG A 8 5.81 18.65 -6.49
N LEU A 9 7.03 19.02 -6.14
CA LEU A 9 8.11 18.09 -5.82
C LEU A 9 8.25 18.01 -4.30
N ASP A 10 8.12 16.81 -3.76
CA ASP A 10 8.33 16.54 -2.34
C ASP A 10 9.59 15.68 -2.15
N TYR A 11 10.41 16.05 -1.18
CA TYR A 11 11.57 15.25 -0.76
C TYR A 11 11.11 14.26 0.30
N VAL A 12 11.17 12.96 -0.02
CA VAL A 12 10.72 11.89 0.87
C VAL A 12 11.83 11.53 1.87
N ASN A 13 13.06 11.43 1.38
CA ASN A 13 14.29 11.22 2.15
C ASN A 13 15.51 11.59 1.27
N ASP A 14 16.73 11.37 1.78
CA ASP A 14 17.98 11.73 1.10
C ASP A 14 18.16 11.11 -0.29
N SER A 15 17.48 10.00 -0.58
CA SER A 15 17.62 9.23 -1.83
C SER A 15 16.35 9.20 -2.70
N LEU A 16 15.26 9.83 -2.27
CA LEU A 16 13.97 9.70 -2.94
C LEU A 16 13.21 11.04 -2.97
N SER A 17 12.90 11.49 -4.16
CA SER A 17 12.03 12.64 -4.43
C SER A 17 10.77 12.18 -5.16
N LEU A 18 9.66 12.86 -4.97
CA LEU A 18 8.37 12.47 -5.50
C LEU A 18 7.61 13.65 -6.09
N ILE A 19 7.21 13.52 -7.35
CA ILE A 19 6.25 14.44 -7.96
C ILE A 19 4.86 14.00 -7.51
N GLN A 20 4.09 14.93 -6.96
CA GLN A 20 2.71 14.72 -6.54
C GLN A 20 1.79 15.80 -7.10
N LYS A 21 0.51 15.47 -7.27
CA LYS A 21 -0.51 16.45 -7.59
C LYS A 21 -0.86 17.28 -6.35
N THR A 22 -1.08 18.59 -6.55
CA THR A 22 -1.47 19.49 -5.45
C THR A 22 -2.94 19.34 -5.06
N ASP A 23 -3.77 18.83 -5.98
CA ASP A 23 -5.23 18.66 -5.89
C ASP A 23 -5.69 17.19 -6.00
N GLY A 24 -4.77 16.24 -5.81
CA GLY A 24 -5.00 14.82 -6.02
C GLY A 24 -4.63 13.92 -4.85
N LEU A 25 -4.37 12.64 -5.18
CA LEU A 25 -3.86 11.68 -4.22
C LEU A 25 -2.44 12.09 -3.80
N THR A 26 -2.23 12.25 -2.51
CA THR A 26 -0.92 12.43 -1.89
C THR A 26 -0.61 11.24 -1.01
N PHE A 27 0.65 10.85 -0.90
CA PHE A 27 1.01 9.77 0.00
C PHE A 27 0.89 10.20 1.47
N GLY A 28 0.48 9.28 2.31
CA GLY A 28 0.34 9.48 3.74
C GLY A 28 1.22 8.52 4.54
N THR A 29 1.05 8.56 5.85
CA THR A 29 1.72 7.66 6.80
C THR A 29 1.43 6.18 6.50
N ASP A 30 0.24 5.86 5.98
CA ASP A 30 -0.16 4.53 5.55
C ASP A 30 0.78 3.90 4.53
N ALA A 31 1.20 4.67 3.51
CA ALA A 31 2.16 4.20 2.50
C ALA A 31 3.54 3.90 3.11
N LEU A 32 4.03 4.76 4.00
CA LEU A 32 5.30 4.57 4.73
C LEU A 32 5.25 3.33 5.62
N LEU A 33 4.13 3.14 6.33
CA LEU A 33 3.90 2.01 7.21
C LEU A 33 3.81 0.70 6.44
N LEU A 34 3.08 0.67 5.31
CA LEU A 34 3.01 -0.54 4.47
C LEU A 34 4.38 -0.91 3.92
N ALA A 35 5.14 0.05 3.38
CA ALA A 35 6.50 -0.18 2.91
C ALA A 35 7.43 -0.67 4.03
N GLY A 36 7.27 -0.12 5.25
CA GLY A 36 7.97 -0.58 6.45
C GLY A 36 7.60 -2.01 6.86
N TYR A 37 6.32 -2.34 6.75
CA TYR A 37 5.73 -3.61 7.20
C TYR A 37 6.14 -4.81 6.35
N VAL A 38 6.38 -4.62 5.05
CA VAL A 38 6.90 -5.67 4.16
C VAL A 38 8.27 -6.14 4.65
N ARG A 39 8.41 -7.47 4.84
CA ARG A 39 9.60 -8.13 5.39
C ARG A 39 10.35 -8.93 4.34
N GLY A 40 11.63 -9.15 4.63
CA GLY A 40 12.48 -10.01 3.83
C GLY A 40 12.93 -9.35 2.53
N LYS A 41 13.41 -10.20 1.62
CA LYS A 41 13.83 -9.82 0.26
C LYS A 41 13.05 -10.65 -0.74
N SER A 42 12.49 -9.99 -1.75
CA SER A 42 11.76 -10.60 -2.85
C SER A 42 12.40 -10.22 -4.19
N LYS A 43 12.38 -11.13 -5.16
CA LYS A 43 12.90 -10.84 -6.50
C LYS A 43 11.92 -10.04 -7.34
N SER A 44 10.63 -10.34 -7.20
CA SER A 44 9.57 -9.72 -8.00
C SER A 44 8.41 -9.28 -7.12
N GLY A 45 7.94 -8.05 -7.32
CA GLY A 45 6.79 -7.48 -6.63
C GLY A 45 5.78 -6.87 -7.59
N LEU A 46 4.53 -6.80 -7.15
CA LEU A 46 3.46 -6.08 -7.82
C LEU A 46 2.78 -5.14 -6.84
N GLU A 47 2.69 -3.87 -7.19
CA GLU A 47 1.82 -2.91 -6.52
C GLU A 47 0.49 -2.79 -7.25
N ILE A 48 -0.63 -2.89 -6.53
CA ILE A 48 -1.97 -2.67 -7.07
C ILE A 48 -2.48 -1.32 -6.57
N GLY A 49 -2.83 -0.43 -7.52
CA GLY A 49 -3.25 0.93 -7.22
C GLY A 49 -2.06 1.79 -6.81
N GLY A 50 -1.13 1.99 -7.73
CA GLY A 50 0.15 2.63 -7.46
C GLY A 50 0.08 4.10 -7.02
N GLY A 51 -0.94 4.84 -7.45
CA GLY A 51 -1.07 6.25 -7.17
C GLY A 51 0.16 7.05 -7.61
N THR A 52 0.99 7.49 -6.68
CA THR A 52 2.26 8.17 -6.99
C THR A 52 3.45 7.21 -7.19
N GLY A 53 3.29 5.91 -6.88
CA GLY A 53 4.35 4.91 -6.91
C GLY A 53 5.24 4.86 -5.68
N ILE A 54 4.91 5.61 -4.64
CA ILE A 54 5.78 5.79 -3.46
C ILE A 54 6.11 4.48 -2.73
N ILE A 55 5.15 3.56 -2.57
CA ILE A 55 5.38 2.31 -1.84
C ILE A 55 6.40 1.45 -2.60
N SER A 56 6.22 1.28 -3.92
CA SER A 56 7.16 0.60 -4.80
C SER A 56 8.57 1.19 -4.71
N MET A 57 8.69 2.53 -4.78
CA MET A 57 9.98 3.22 -4.71
C MET A 57 10.66 3.01 -3.37
N LEU A 58 9.92 3.08 -2.26
CA LEU A 58 10.45 2.80 -0.92
C LEU A 58 10.93 1.36 -0.78
N LEU A 59 10.22 0.38 -1.32
CA LEU A 59 10.63 -1.02 -1.27
C LEU A 59 11.89 -1.28 -2.10
N LEU A 60 12.00 -0.67 -3.28
CA LEU A 60 13.18 -0.76 -4.15
C LEU A 60 14.41 -0.10 -3.55
N THR A 61 14.29 1.15 -3.09
CA THR A 61 15.43 1.90 -2.53
C THR A 61 15.94 1.30 -1.23
N ARG A 62 15.06 0.62 -0.46
CA ARG A 62 15.42 -0.14 0.74
C ARG A 62 15.90 -1.57 0.47
N GLY A 63 15.97 -1.99 -0.80
CA GLY A 63 16.43 -3.32 -1.19
C GLY A 63 15.54 -4.47 -0.72
N LYS A 64 14.26 -4.20 -0.44
CA LYS A 64 13.28 -5.22 -0.03
C LYS A 64 12.72 -6.02 -1.21
N VAL A 65 12.66 -5.40 -2.39
CA VAL A 65 12.23 -6.02 -3.64
C VAL A 65 13.22 -5.62 -4.72
N GLU A 66 13.58 -6.53 -5.61
CA GLU A 66 14.56 -6.25 -6.68
C GLU A 66 13.92 -5.58 -7.90
N ARG A 67 12.68 -5.98 -8.26
CA ARG A 67 11.90 -5.42 -9.37
C ARG A 67 10.44 -5.35 -9.01
N ILE A 68 9.76 -4.27 -9.41
CA ILE A 68 8.34 -4.06 -9.12
C ILE A 68 7.63 -3.58 -10.38
N ASP A 69 6.51 -4.23 -10.70
CA ASP A 69 5.51 -3.69 -11.60
C ASP A 69 4.45 -2.97 -10.76
N THR A 70 4.08 -1.75 -11.17
CA THR A 70 3.11 -0.93 -10.46
C THR A 70 1.91 -0.71 -11.36
N VAL A 71 0.79 -1.35 -11.04
CA VAL A 71 -0.46 -1.29 -11.81
C VAL A 71 -1.32 -0.14 -11.30
N GLU A 72 -1.72 0.72 -12.23
CA GLU A 72 -2.59 1.86 -11.94
C GLU A 72 -3.65 1.99 -13.04
N VAL A 73 -4.92 2.07 -12.63
CA VAL A 73 -6.06 2.14 -13.56
C VAL A 73 -6.25 3.54 -14.13
N GLN A 74 -5.84 4.57 -13.40
CA GLN A 74 -5.96 5.96 -13.85
C GLN A 74 -4.73 6.34 -14.68
N LYS A 75 -4.95 6.64 -15.96
CA LYS A 75 -3.88 6.98 -16.92
C LYS A 75 -2.96 8.09 -16.42
N GLU A 76 -3.54 9.15 -15.87
CA GLU A 76 -2.78 10.30 -15.35
C GLU A 76 -1.83 9.96 -14.21
N TYR A 77 -2.18 8.98 -13.35
CA TYR A 77 -1.30 8.48 -12.30
C TYR A 77 -0.29 7.47 -12.83
N ALA A 78 -0.66 6.64 -13.81
CA ALA A 78 0.31 5.76 -14.46
C ALA A 78 1.43 6.56 -15.16
N GLU A 79 1.09 7.66 -15.85
CA GLU A 79 2.06 8.59 -16.42
C GLU A 79 2.89 9.31 -15.35
N LEU A 80 2.28 9.67 -14.20
CA LEU A 80 2.98 10.26 -13.06
C LEU A 80 4.01 9.29 -12.47
N ILE A 81 3.65 8.00 -12.34
CA ILE A 81 4.56 6.94 -11.88
C ILE A 81 5.76 6.83 -12.81
N GLU A 82 5.58 6.85 -14.14
CA GLU A 82 6.69 6.82 -15.11
C GLU A 82 7.67 7.99 -14.90
N ARG A 83 7.14 9.19 -14.68
CA ARG A 83 7.96 10.37 -14.39
C ARG A 83 8.70 10.25 -13.06
N ASN A 84 8.08 9.70 -12.05
CA ASN A 84 8.70 9.44 -10.75
C ASN A 84 9.78 8.36 -10.83
N ILE A 85 9.60 7.33 -11.66
CA ILE A 85 10.63 6.31 -11.97
C ILE A 85 11.86 6.99 -12.55
N ALA A 86 11.69 7.78 -13.61
CA ALA A 86 12.77 8.49 -14.27
C ALA A 86 13.47 9.51 -13.34
N LEU A 87 12.69 10.24 -12.51
CA LEU A 87 13.21 11.20 -11.54
C LEU A 87 14.19 10.57 -10.56
N ASN A 88 13.93 9.33 -10.15
CA ASN A 88 14.71 8.61 -9.12
C ASN A 88 15.69 7.57 -9.70
N GLY A 89 15.86 7.52 -11.04
CA GLY A 89 16.78 6.55 -11.68
C GLY A 89 16.41 5.09 -11.40
N LEU A 90 15.10 4.80 -11.32
CA LEU A 90 14.60 3.45 -11.05
C LEU A 90 14.22 2.67 -12.33
N ASP A 91 14.61 3.20 -13.50
CA ASP A 91 14.46 2.53 -14.79
C ASP A 91 15.08 1.13 -14.76
N GLY A 92 14.35 0.15 -15.30
CA GLY A 92 14.75 -1.25 -15.26
C GLY A 92 14.49 -2.00 -13.94
N LYS A 93 14.19 -1.28 -12.85
CA LYS A 93 13.78 -1.90 -11.57
C LYS A 93 12.30 -1.72 -11.29
N MET A 94 11.71 -0.64 -11.75
CA MET A 94 10.30 -0.34 -11.60
C MET A 94 9.66 -0.10 -12.97
N LYS A 95 8.43 -0.57 -13.13
CA LYS A 95 7.64 -0.37 -14.33
C LYS A 95 6.24 0.10 -13.96
N SER A 96 5.76 1.16 -14.61
CA SER A 96 4.36 1.56 -14.56
C SER A 96 3.55 0.75 -15.57
N VAL A 97 2.38 0.26 -15.16
CA VAL A 97 1.45 -0.50 -16.00
C VAL A 97 0.08 0.15 -15.91
N HIS A 98 -0.32 0.87 -16.97
CA HIS A 98 -1.66 1.43 -17.06
C HIS A 98 -2.65 0.31 -17.41
N ALA A 99 -3.30 -0.25 -16.42
CA ALA A 99 -4.27 -1.33 -16.58
C ALA A 99 -5.20 -1.45 -15.38
N ASP A 100 -6.33 -2.10 -15.58
CA ASP A 100 -7.13 -2.65 -14.48
C ASP A 100 -6.55 -4.01 -14.08
N VAL A 101 -6.15 -4.17 -12.83
CA VAL A 101 -5.56 -5.42 -12.33
C VAL A 101 -6.46 -6.63 -12.55
N ARG A 102 -7.78 -6.44 -12.59
CA ARG A 102 -8.78 -7.51 -12.84
C ARG A 102 -8.67 -8.09 -14.25
N THR A 103 -8.14 -7.33 -15.19
CA THR A 103 -7.95 -7.76 -16.59
C THR A 103 -6.62 -8.45 -16.84
N LEU A 104 -5.70 -8.40 -15.86
CA LEU A 104 -4.41 -9.05 -16.00
C LEU A 104 -4.55 -10.58 -15.95
N LYS A 105 -3.83 -11.25 -16.84
CA LYS A 105 -3.81 -12.71 -16.88
C LYS A 105 -3.12 -13.23 -15.59
N LYS A 106 -3.79 -14.11 -14.86
CA LYS A 106 -3.21 -14.80 -13.71
C LYS A 106 -1.98 -15.61 -14.15
N SER A 107 -0.79 -15.26 -13.65
CA SER A 107 0.47 -15.78 -14.19
C SER A 107 1.39 -16.38 -13.12
N GLU A 108 1.06 -16.20 -11.82
CA GLU A 108 1.91 -16.66 -10.71
C GLU A 108 3.37 -16.20 -10.81
N GLU A 109 3.58 -14.91 -11.13
CA GLU A 109 4.91 -14.34 -11.43
C GLU A 109 5.56 -13.64 -10.24
N TYR A 110 4.75 -13.18 -9.26
CA TYR A 110 5.24 -12.30 -8.21
C TYR A 110 5.48 -13.04 -6.89
N ASP A 111 6.60 -12.73 -6.23
CA ASP A 111 6.91 -13.21 -4.88
C ASP A 111 6.08 -12.45 -3.83
N ILE A 112 5.80 -11.17 -4.11
CA ILE A 112 4.98 -10.31 -3.26
C ILE A 112 4.02 -9.46 -4.08
N VAL A 113 2.80 -9.34 -3.60
CA VAL A 113 1.82 -8.34 -4.05
C VAL A 113 1.48 -7.44 -2.87
N PHE A 114 1.37 -6.15 -3.08
CA PHE A 114 1.00 -5.21 -2.03
C PHE A 114 0.06 -4.14 -2.57
N SER A 115 -0.77 -3.60 -1.67
CA SER A 115 -1.75 -2.58 -2.01
C SER A 115 -2.10 -1.70 -0.82
N ASN A 116 -2.24 -0.41 -1.09
CA ASN A 116 -2.95 0.54 -0.26
C ASN A 116 -4.24 0.93 -1.01
N PRO A 117 -5.27 0.07 -0.99
CA PRO A 117 -6.45 0.29 -1.80
C PRO A 117 -7.21 1.53 -1.31
N PRO A 118 -7.91 2.24 -2.22
CA PRO A 118 -8.69 3.40 -1.84
C PRO A 118 -9.74 3.01 -0.80
N TYR A 119 -9.84 3.82 0.26
CA TYR A 119 -10.81 3.61 1.33
C TYR A 119 -12.22 3.90 0.82
N MET A 120 -12.98 2.85 0.48
CA MET A 120 -14.39 2.97 0.12
C MET A 120 -15.17 3.49 1.33
N LYS A 121 -15.75 4.68 1.22
CA LYS A 121 -16.71 5.16 2.22
C LYS A 121 -17.99 4.33 2.06
N ALA A 122 -18.33 3.51 3.05
CA ALA A 122 -19.69 3.04 3.17
C ALA A 122 -20.59 4.25 3.44
N ASP A 123 -21.63 4.41 2.61
CA ASP A 123 -22.76 5.32 2.74
C ASP A 123 -22.63 6.45 3.79
N SER A 124 -22.07 7.57 3.42
CA SER A 124 -22.41 8.83 4.06
C SER A 124 -23.51 9.49 3.21
N GLY A 125 -24.76 9.35 3.65
CA GLY A 125 -25.98 9.79 2.96
C GLY A 125 -26.10 11.31 2.79
N LYS A 126 -25.11 11.99 2.27
CA LYS A 126 -25.15 13.36 1.75
C LYS A 126 -24.37 13.41 0.44
N GLN A 127 -25.12 13.40 -0.65
CA GLN A 127 -24.58 13.63 -2.00
C GLN A 127 -24.16 15.10 -2.14
N ASN A 128 -22.84 15.33 -2.19
CA ASN A 128 -22.28 16.57 -2.71
C ASN A 128 -21.70 16.27 -4.12
N GLU A 129 -21.60 17.28 -4.98
CA GLU A 129 -21.09 17.13 -6.36
C GLU A 129 -19.68 16.51 -6.45
N ASN A 130 -18.89 16.53 -5.38
CA ASN A 130 -17.65 15.79 -5.23
C ASN A 130 -17.86 14.26 -5.06
N ASP A 131 -19.06 13.83 -4.70
CA ASP A 131 -19.37 12.40 -4.47
C ASP A 131 -19.58 11.64 -5.79
N SER A 132 -20.00 12.32 -6.87
CA SER A 132 -20.11 11.69 -8.20
C SER A 132 -18.75 11.35 -8.80
N LYS A 133 -17.73 12.19 -8.59
CA LYS A 133 -16.34 11.88 -8.95
C LYS A 133 -15.75 10.81 -8.04
N CYS A 134 -16.17 10.75 -6.80
CA CYS A 134 -15.79 9.72 -5.87
C CYS A 134 -16.48 8.38 -6.22
N ALA A 135 -17.78 8.39 -6.54
CA ALA A 135 -18.52 7.21 -6.96
C ALA A 135 -17.99 6.63 -8.28
N ALA A 136 -17.69 7.45 -9.28
CA ALA A 136 -17.06 7.02 -10.52
C ALA A 136 -15.67 6.40 -10.29
N ARG A 137 -14.90 6.87 -9.30
CA ARG A 137 -13.65 6.22 -8.85
C ARG A 137 -13.92 4.90 -8.12
N HIS A 138 -15.05 4.76 -7.43
CA HIS A 138 -15.47 3.51 -6.76
C HIS A 138 -15.82 2.43 -7.77
N GLU A 139 -16.60 2.73 -8.80
CA GLU A 139 -16.93 1.77 -9.86
C GLU A 139 -15.70 1.35 -10.68
N MET A 140 -14.73 2.26 -10.87
CA MET A 140 -13.49 1.97 -11.59
C MET A 140 -12.50 1.10 -10.78
N ASN A 141 -12.49 1.20 -9.45
CA ASN A 141 -11.50 0.51 -8.61
C ASN A 141 -11.95 -0.90 -8.13
N GLY A 142 -13.19 -1.31 -8.43
CA GLY A 142 -13.72 -2.65 -8.06
C GLY A 142 -13.95 -2.85 -6.56
N ASP A 143 -14.58 -3.96 -6.22
CA ASP A 143 -14.71 -4.39 -4.82
C ASP A 143 -13.36 -4.89 -4.28
N ILE A 144 -13.15 -4.76 -2.97
CA ILE A 144 -11.95 -5.28 -2.29
C ILE A 144 -11.75 -6.79 -2.54
N GLN A 145 -12.84 -7.55 -2.68
CA GLN A 145 -12.80 -8.98 -2.99
C GLN A 145 -12.17 -9.25 -4.36
N GLU A 146 -12.58 -8.51 -5.40
CA GLU A 146 -12.05 -8.64 -6.75
C GLU A 146 -10.58 -8.23 -6.82
N LEU A 147 -10.22 -7.14 -6.13
CA LEU A 147 -8.84 -6.64 -6.08
C LEU A 147 -7.91 -7.66 -5.41
N ILE A 148 -8.31 -8.19 -4.25
CA ILE A 148 -7.55 -9.21 -3.53
C ILE A 148 -7.46 -10.50 -4.34
N ALA A 149 -8.56 -10.96 -4.93
CA ALA A 149 -8.57 -12.18 -5.76
C ALA A 149 -7.66 -12.05 -6.99
N SER A 150 -7.63 -10.88 -7.62
CA SER A 150 -6.72 -10.60 -8.73
C SER A 150 -5.26 -10.62 -8.27
N GLY A 151 -4.94 -9.93 -7.17
CA GLY A 151 -3.59 -9.91 -6.63
C GLY A 151 -3.08 -11.30 -6.22
N VAL A 152 -3.89 -12.08 -5.54
CA VAL A 152 -3.56 -13.47 -5.16
C VAL A 152 -3.38 -14.36 -6.39
N GLY A 153 -4.19 -14.14 -7.46
CA GLY A 153 -4.03 -14.85 -8.74
C GLY A 153 -2.68 -14.62 -9.42
N LEU A 154 -2.05 -13.48 -9.16
CA LEU A 154 -0.75 -13.10 -9.71
C LEU A 154 0.44 -13.54 -8.82
N LEU A 155 0.19 -13.89 -7.55
CA LEU A 155 1.21 -14.41 -6.64
C LEU A 155 1.64 -15.83 -7.02
N LYS A 156 2.93 -16.10 -6.90
CA LYS A 156 3.47 -17.46 -6.84
C LYS A 156 2.88 -18.22 -5.64
N TRP A 157 2.87 -19.55 -5.70
CA TRP A 157 2.53 -20.37 -4.55
C TRP A 157 3.51 -20.10 -3.40
N GLY A 158 2.98 -19.84 -2.21
CA GLY A 158 3.78 -19.40 -1.06
C GLY A 158 4.20 -17.92 -1.08
N GLY A 159 3.79 -17.16 -2.09
CA GLY A 159 4.00 -15.72 -2.16
C GLY A 159 3.18 -14.96 -1.11
N THR A 160 3.56 -13.72 -0.90
CA THR A 160 3.01 -12.87 0.17
C THR A 160 2.11 -11.77 -0.41
N LEU A 161 0.94 -11.57 0.17
CA LEU A 161 0.09 -10.41 -0.02
C LEU A 161 0.22 -9.48 1.19
N ALA A 162 0.53 -8.20 0.99
CA ALA A 162 0.60 -7.21 2.06
C ALA A 162 -0.33 -6.03 1.79
N CYS A 163 -1.16 -5.64 2.75
CA CYS A 163 -2.09 -4.53 2.61
C CYS A 163 -2.11 -3.65 3.85
N VAL A 164 -2.38 -2.37 3.64
CA VAL A 164 -2.92 -1.48 4.67
C VAL A 164 -4.40 -1.26 4.36
N TYR A 165 -5.25 -1.30 5.37
CA TYR A 165 -6.69 -1.13 5.17
C TYR A 165 -7.36 -0.48 6.38
N ARG A 166 -8.63 -0.09 6.22
CA ARG A 166 -9.43 0.45 7.32
C ARG A 166 -9.75 -0.63 8.35
N GLN A 167 -9.67 -0.28 9.63
CA GLN A 167 -9.95 -1.21 10.72
C GLN A 167 -11.44 -1.62 10.80
N ASP A 168 -12.37 -0.73 10.40
CA ASP A 168 -13.81 -1.02 10.40
C ASP A 168 -14.24 -1.99 9.28
N ARG A 169 -13.36 -2.25 8.31
CA ARG A 169 -13.53 -3.22 7.22
C ARG A 169 -12.59 -4.43 7.37
N LEU A 170 -12.11 -4.67 8.59
CA LEU A 170 -11.16 -5.75 8.87
C LEU A 170 -11.70 -7.13 8.44
N ILE A 171 -12.96 -7.41 8.74
CA ILE A 171 -13.56 -8.72 8.40
C ILE A 171 -13.64 -8.89 6.88
N ASP A 172 -13.98 -7.83 6.14
CA ASP A 172 -14.11 -7.91 4.68
C ASP A 172 -12.78 -8.28 4.02
N ILE A 173 -11.68 -7.61 4.42
CA ILE A 173 -10.37 -7.89 3.83
C ILE A 173 -9.83 -9.26 4.25
N LEU A 174 -10.05 -9.70 5.50
CA LEU A 174 -9.64 -11.03 5.95
C LEU A 174 -10.41 -12.14 5.20
N SER A 175 -11.73 -11.97 5.01
CA SER A 175 -12.54 -12.89 4.21
C SER A 175 -12.07 -12.92 2.77
N ALA A 176 -11.90 -11.76 2.13
CA ALA A 176 -11.41 -11.66 0.75
C ALA A 176 -10.06 -12.38 0.56
N MET A 177 -9.13 -12.22 1.50
CA MET A 177 -7.84 -12.92 1.46
C MET A 177 -8.02 -14.43 1.52
N ARG A 178 -8.82 -14.95 2.44
CA ARG A 178 -9.05 -16.38 2.60
C ARG A 178 -9.81 -16.99 1.41
N ASP A 179 -10.84 -16.32 0.95
CA ASP A 179 -11.65 -16.74 -0.20
C ASP A 179 -10.80 -16.81 -1.48
N ALA A 180 -9.80 -15.93 -1.60
CA ALA A 180 -8.83 -15.96 -2.68
C ALA A 180 -7.70 -17.01 -2.52
N GLY A 181 -7.65 -17.73 -1.38
CA GLY A 181 -6.62 -18.75 -1.10
C GLY A 181 -5.33 -18.18 -0.49
N ALA A 182 -5.35 -16.96 0.05
CA ALA A 182 -4.25 -16.38 0.81
C ALA A 182 -4.63 -16.31 2.31
N GLU A 183 -3.99 -17.13 3.13
CA GLU A 183 -4.26 -17.18 4.56
C GLU A 183 -3.56 -16.02 5.29
N PRO A 184 -4.29 -15.18 6.05
CA PRO A 184 -3.72 -14.12 6.87
C PRO A 184 -2.72 -14.68 7.88
N LYS A 185 -1.52 -14.10 7.92
CA LYS A 185 -0.41 -14.61 8.76
C LYS A 185 0.05 -13.62 9.81
N ARG A 186 -0.14 -12.33 9.55
CA ARG A 186 0.27 -11.29 10.46
C ARG A 186 -0.69 -10.10 10.36
N LEU A 187 -1.04 -9.55 11.52
CA LEU A 187 -1.93 -8.40 11.65
C LEU A 187 -1.40 -7.45 12.70
N THR A 188 -1.38 -6.16 12.37
CA THR A 188 -1.00 -5.08 13.28
C THR A 188 -2.06 -3.99 13.23
N LEU A 189 -2.65 -3.68 14.37
CA LEU A 189 -3.53 -2.53 14.53
C LEU A 189 -2.68 -1.27 14.69
N VAL A 190 -3.04 -0.21 13.97
CA VAL A 190 -2.34 1.09 14.03
C VAL A 190 -3.23 2.10 14.70
N HIS A 191 -2.73 2.73 15.73
CA HIS A 191 -3.41 3.75 16.54
C HIS A 191 -2.70 5.10 16.42
N ALA A 192 -3.46 6.18 16.39
CA ALA A 192 -2.86 7.52 16.48
C ALA A 192 -2.14 7.70 17.83
N SER A 193 -2.77 7.29 18.94
CA SER A 193 -2.18 7.29 20.29
C SER A 193 -2.62 6.06 21.08
N ALA A 194 -2.00 5.80 22.22
CA ALA A 194 -2.32 4.65 23.08
C ALA A 194 -3.78 4.62 23.56
N THR A 195 -4.45 5.79 23.62
CA THR A 195 -5.85 5.91 24.06
C THR A 195 -6.83 6.04 22.91
N SER A 196 -6.37 6.15 21.66
CA SER A 196 -7.25 6.23 20.50
C SER A 196 -7.73 4.86 20.04
N LYS A 197 -8.86 4.82 19.33
CA LYS A 197 -9.25 3.63 18.56
C LYS A 197 -8.25 3.42 17.42
N PRO A 198 -8.06 2.17 16.95
CA PRO A 198 -7.26 1.94 15.76
C PRO A 198 -7.82 2.71 14.58
N SER A 199 -6.94 3.26 13.74
CA SER A 199 -7.30 3.99 12.53
C SER A 199 -7.18 3.14 11.28
N MET A 200 -6.22 2.22 11.27
CA MET A 200 -5.96 1.32 10.15
C MET A 200 -5.39 0.00 10.65
N VAL A 201 -5.30 -0.97 9.77
CA VAL A 201 -4.69 -2.27 10.00
C VAL A 201 -3.68 -2.57 8.90
N LEU A 202 -2.53 -3.11 9.28
CA LEU A 202 -1.54 -3.69 8.39
C LEU A 202 -1.70 -5.20 8.42
N ILE A 203 -1.82 -5.82 7.25
CA ILE A 203 -2.08 -7.25 7.14
C ILE A 203 -1.09 -7.86 6.15
N GLU A 204 -0.57 -9.03 6.50
CA GLU A 204 0.18 -9.89 5.60
C GLU A 204 -0.49 -11.26 5.53
N ALA A 205 -0.72 -11.75 4.32
CA ALA A 205 -1.27 -13.07 4.04
C ALA A 205 -0.34 -13.87 3.13
N LYS A 206 -0.44 -15.20 3.17
CA LYS A 206 0.40 -16.11 2.38
C LYS A 206 -0.46 -16.99 1.49
N LYS A 207 -0.23 -16.97 0.17
CA LYS A 207 -0.92 -17.86 -0.79
C LYS A 207 -0.64 -19.31 -0.46
N GLY A 208 -1.69 -20.12 -0.26
CA GLY A 208 -1.56 -21.51 0.17
C GLY A 208 -1.03 -21.70 1.59
N GLY A 209 -1.06 -20.65 2.43
CA GLY A 209 -0.65 -20.73 3.83
C GLY A 209 -1.58 -21.61 4.66
N LYS A 210 -1.03 -22.29 5.70
CA LYS A 210 -1.82 -22.99 6.71
C LYS A 210 -2.49 -21.98 7.64
N SER A 211 -3.62 -22.34 8.25
CA SER A 211 -4.34 -21.50 9.21
C SER A 211 -3.45 -21.06 10.39
N GLY A 212 -3.83 -19.94 11.01
CA GLY A 212 -3.14 -19.32 12.13
C GLY A 212 -2.55 -17.96 11.78
N ILE A 213 -2.91 -16.95 12.56
CA ILE A 213 -2.50 -15.56 12.42
C ILE A 213 -1.74 -15.11 13.67
N ASN A 214 -0.65 -14.37 13.47
CA ASN A 214 0.04 -13.64 14.54
C ASN A 214 -0.51 -12.21 14.60
N VAL A 215 -1.20 -11.86 15.69
CA VAL A 215 -1.60 -10.49 15.97
C VAL A 215 -0.49 -9.87 16.81
N THR A 216 0.20 -8.89 16.26
CA THR A 216 1.31 -8.22 16.93
C THR A 216 0.81 -7.26 18.01
N ARG A 217 1.70 -6.71 18.80
CA ARG A 217 1.35 -5.52 19.59
C ARG A 217 0.92 -4.37 18.69
N PRO A 218 0.04 -3.44 19.15
CA PRO A 218 -0.39 -2.32 18.33
C PRO A 218 0.78 -1.38 18.02
N LEU A 219 0.76 -0.76 16.83
CA LEU A 219 1.61 0.37 16.51
C LEU A 219 0.95 1.65 16.98
N ILE A 220 1.64 2.41 17.79
CA ILE A 220 1.23 3.74 18.21
C ILE A 220 2.03 4.78 17.41
N ILE A 221 1.33 5.70 16.72
CA ILE A 221 2.01 6.69 15.87
C ILE A 221 2.61 7.83 16.70
N TYR A 222 1.81 8.44 17.60
CA TYR A 222 2.22 9.60 18.38
C TYR A 222 2.30 9.25 19.87
N LYS A 223 3.26 9.86 20.57
CA LYS A 223 3.41 9.69 22.04
C LYS A 223 2.16 10.14 22.79
N SER A 224 1.48 11.19 22.29
CA SER A 224 0.22 11.69 22.84
C SER A 224 -0.65 12.33 21.75
N GLY A 225 -1.98 12.33 21.94
CA GLY A 225 -2.90 12.96 21.02
C GLY A 225 -3.00 12.27 19.65
N THR A 226 -3.31 13.04 18.62
CA THR A 226 -3.48 12.58 17.22
C THR A 226 -2.50 13.27 16.26
N SER A 227 -1.57 14.06 16.78
CA SER A 227 -0.51 14.76 16.05
C SER A 227 0.60 15.14 17.02
N GLY A 228 1.76 15.52 16.50
CA GLY A 228 2.90 15.98 17.30
C GLY A 228 4.06 14.99 17.31
N GLU A 229 4.65 14.73 18.46
CA GLU A 229 5.84 13.89 18.60
C GLU A 229 5.53 12.42 18.30
N TYR A 230 6.29 11.83 17.39
CA TYR A 230 6.20 10.40 17.07
C TYR A 230 6.63 9.51 18.23
N SER A 231 6.02 8.34 18.33
CA SER A 231 6.48 7.26 19.22
C SER A 231 7.87 6.77 18.82
N ASP A 232 8.53 6.07 19.70
CA ASP A 232 9.86 5.48 19.42
C ASP A 232 9.79 4.46 18.29
N ASP A 233 8.71 3.65 18.21
CA ASP A 233 8.48 2.74 17.08
C ASP A 233 8.32 3.48 15.76
N MET A 234 7.55 4.58 15.76
CA MET A 234 7.35 5.35 14.54
C MET A 234 8.63 6.04 14.08
N ASN A 235 9.38 6.63 15.01
CA ASN A 235 10.71 7.20 14.72
C ASN A 235 11.63 6.14 14.11
N PHE A 236 11.68 4.95 14.71
CA PHE A 236 12.49 3.84 14.18
C PHE A 236 12.08 3.47 12.75
N ILE A 237 10.76 3.40 12.45
CA ILE A 237 10.24 3.10 11.11
C ILE A 237 10.64 4.20 10.12
N MET A 238 10.52 5.46 10.51
CA MET A 238 10.90 6.59 9.65
C MET A 238 12.38 6.58 9.30
N GLU A 239 13.25 6.32 10.28
CA GLU A 239 14.70 6.29 10.10
C GLU A 239 15.16 5.04 9.32
N ASN A 240 14.65 3.87 9.68
CA ASN A 240 15.17 2.58 9.19
C ASN A 240 14.33 1.99 8.03
N GLY A 241 13.16 2.54 7.76
CA GLY A 241 12.25 2.04 6.73
C GLY A 241 11.71 0.64 6.99
N SER A 242 11.79 0.16 8.22
CA SER A 242 11.35 -1.16 8.66
C SER A 242 10.93 -1.11 10.11
N PHE A 243 10.02 -2.00 10.50
CA PHE A 243 9.68 -2.20 11.90
C PHE A 243 10.85 -2.86 12.63
N HIS A 244 11.03 -2.55 13.90
CA HIS A 244 12.02 -3.21 14.74
C HIS A 244 11.75 -4.73 14.82
N ALA A 245 12.79 -5.56 14.86
CA ALA A 245 12.64 -7.01 14.88
C ALA A 245 11.78 -7.51 16.05
N ASP A 246 11.87 -6.85 17.20
CA ASP A 246 11.11 -7.18 18.41
C ASP A 246 9.63 -6.79 18.33
N PHE A 247 9.26 -5.98 17.36
CA PHE A 247 7.86 -5.58 17.15
C PHE A 247 6.95 -6.78 16.87
N TYR A 248 7.48 -7.82 16.30
CA TYR A 248 6.74 -8.99 15.84
C TYR A 248 6.74 -10.16 16.83
N LYS A 249 7.42 -10.02 17.96
CA LYS A 249 7.42 -11.00 19.05
C LYS A 249 6.20 -10.79 19.95
#